data_05868cdcdc0e0093c539fb02d433f2cf
#
_entry.id   05868cdcdc0e0093c539fb02d433f2cf
#
_cell.length_a   1.000
_cell.length_b   1.000
_cell.length_c   1.000
_cell.angle_alpha   90.00
_cell.angle_beta   90.00
_cell.angle_gamma   90.00
#
_symmetry.space_group_name_H-M   'P 1'
#
loop_
_entity.id
_entity.type
_entity.pdbx_description
1 polymer ?
#
loop_
_entity_poly.entity_id
_entity_poly.type
_entity_poly.pdbx_seq_one_letter_code
_entity_poly.pdbx_strand_id
1 'polypeptide(L)'
;MKVNNQWIRGIWSDDGGKTVCFPDQTKLPYQLEICREGTSDALIRAIKTMQVRGAPLIGAAGAWAAAFLCREAKTEEALQKGLKRIAEARPTAVNLQWAVRRVASAAEGLSGDVRAARAQKAAEEICESDIESNRAIGGYFASVIEETYRKNGRPVRILTHCNAGWLATVDYGTALSGLYVAQEQGIPMEVWVDETRPRMQGLLTEWELREAGIPCTLIADNAGGYLMQQGEVDLVIVGADRIASNGDVANKVGTYLKALAANDCGVPFYVAAPVSTVDFSLAEGVESIPVEERSRSEVTEISGIGPDGNVTRVQVAGQDTAVRNIAFDITPARLITGCL
;
A
#
# COMPACT_ATOMS: atom_id res chain seq x y z
N MET A 1 -5.90 3.53 -12.68
CA MET A 1 -6.46 2.23 -13.17
C MET A 1 -7.90 2.39 -13.65
N LYS A 2 -8.44 1.47 -14.47
CA LYS A 2 -9.80 1.56 -15.03
C LYS A 2 -10.75 0.68 -14.21
N VAL A 3 -11.78 1.28 -13.60
CA VAL A 3 -12.82 0.60 -12.84
C VAL A 3 -14.17 1.06 -13.38
N ASN A 4 -15.09 0.15 -13.71
CA ASN A 4 -16.40 0.48 -14.28
C ASN A 4 -16.31 1.46 -15.47
N ASN A 5 -15.33 1.29 -16.34
CA ASN A 5 -15.03 2.17 -17.49
C ASN A 5 -14.58 3.61 -17.12
N GLN A 6 -14.33 3.91 -15.86
CA GLN A 6 -13.80 5.21 -15.41
C GLN A 6 -12.33 5.07 -14.98
N TRP A 7 -11.51 6.08 -15.30
CA TRP A 7 -10.15 6.16 -14.79
C TRP A 7 -10.17 6.68 -13.35
N ILE A 8 -9.69 5.86 -12.43
CA ILE A 8 -9.60 6.15 -11.00
C ILE A 8 -8.15 5.97 -10.56
N ARG A 9 -7.67 6.84 -9.67
CA ARG A 9 -6.36 6.74 -8.99
C ARG A 9 -6.58 6.56 -7.49
N GLY A 10 -5.55 6.19 -6.76
CA GLY A 10 -5.58 6.16 -5.30
C GLY A 10 -5.85 7.54 -4.69
N ILE A 11 -5.30 8.60 -5.31
CA ILE A 11 -5.60 10.00 -5.03
C ILE A 11 -5.37 10.84 -6.28
N TRP A 12 -6.26 11.82 -6.56
CA TRP A 12 -6.11 12.74 -7.70
C TRP A 12 -6.86 14.06 -7.44
N SER A 13 -6.53 15.10 -8.21
CA SER A 13 -7.32 16.34 -8.30
C SER A 13 -7.81 16.53 -9.73
N ASP A 14 -9.03 16.99 -9.89
CA ASP A 14 -9.66 17.32 -11.18
C ASP A 14 -10.18 18.77 -11.26
N ASP A 15 -9.86 19.59 -10.25
CA ASP A 15 -10.32 20.98 -10.10
C ASP A 15 -9.18 21.98 -9.92
N GLY A 16 -7.97 21.62 -10.36
CA GLY A 16 -6.79 22.48 -10.26
C GLY A 16 -6.23 22.55 -8.84
N GLY A 17 -6.32 21.48 -8.06
CA GLY A 17 -5.74 21.38 -6.73
C GLY A 17 -6.56 22.03 -5.62
N LYS A 18 -7.81 22.39 -5.89
CA LYS A 18 -8.71 22.91 -4.84
C LYS A 18 -9.17 21.82 -3.89
N THR A 19 -9.47 20.64 -4.44
CA THR A 19 -9.78 19.43 -3.72
C THR A 19 -9.03 18.24 -4.28
N VAL A 20 -8.96 17.15 -3.51
CA VAL A 20 -8.51 15.84 -3.97
C VAL A 20 -9.62 14.82 -3.78
N CYS A 21 -9.64 13.86 -4.73
CA CYS A 21 -10.53 12.71 -4.72
C CYS A 21 -9.74 11.46 -4.36
N PHE A 22 -10.37 10.51 -3.66
CA PHE A 22 -9.81 9.18 -3.37
C PHE A 22 -10.93 8.18 -3.06
N PRO A 23 -10.74 6.88 -3.34
CA PRO A 23 -11.68 5.84 -2.91
C PRO A 23 -11.66 5.69 -1.38
N ASP A 24 -12.83 5.61 -0.75
CA ASP A 24 -12.92 5.22 0.67
C ASP A 24 -12.64 3.71 0.81
N GLN A 25 -11.41 3.37 1.19
CA GLN A 25 -10.98 1.98 1.29
C GLN A 25 -11.58 1.24 2.50
N THR A 26 -12.27 1.93 3.40
CA THR A 26 -12.99 1.28 4.50
C THR A 26 -14.29 0.63 4.04
N LYS A 27 -14.79 1.01 2.86
CA LYS A 27 -16.00 0.47 2.23
C LYS A 27 -15.73 -0.61 1.18
N LEU A 28 -14.50 -0.63 0.65
CA LEU A 28 -14.07 -1.66 -0.30
C LEU A 28 -13.85 -3.01 0.40
N PRO A 29 -14.03 -4.13 -0.30
CA PRO A 29 -14.44 -4.27 -1.72
C PRO A 29 -15.94 -4.18 -1.96
N TYR A 30 -16.74 -3.95 -0.94
CA TYR A 30 -18.20 -4.09 -1.00
C TYR A 30 -18.87 -2.90 -1.69
N GLN A 31 -18.32 -1.70 -1.53
CA GLN A 31 -18.85 -0.48 -2.12
C GLN A 31 -17.71 0.44 -2.55
N LEU A 32 -17.70 0.84 -3.83
CA LEU A 32 -16.80 1.88 -4.31
C LEU A 32 -17.46 3.26 -4.06
N GLU A 33 -16.90 3.99 -3.14
CA GLU A 33 -17.31 5.38 -2.85
C GLU A 33 -16.11 6.30 -3.02
N ILE A 34 -16.28 7.39 -3.75
CA ILE A 34 -15.24 8.39 -3.97
C ILE A 34 -15.46 9.54 -3.02
N CYS A 35 -14.52 9.76 -2.12
CA CYS A 35 -14.45 10.95 -1.27
C CYS A 35 -13.84 12.12 -2.04
N ARG A 36 -14.27 13.34 -1.73
CA ARG A 36 -13.69 14.58 -2.22
C ARG A 36 -13.45 15.52 -1.04
N GLU A 37 -12.18 15.85 -0.84
CA GLU A 37 -11.76 16.64 0.32
C GLU A 37 -10.84 17.80 -0.09
N GLY A 38 -11.02 18.96 0.57
CA GLY A 38 -10.30 20.20 0.24
C GLY A 38 -9.58 20.85 1.41
N THR A 39 -9.43 20.15 2.55
CA THR A 39 -8.79 20.70 3.76
C THR A 39 -7.76 19.75 4.34
N SER A 40 -6.74 20.32 4.99
CA SER A 40 -5.72 19.55 5.70
C SER A 40 -6.33 18.62 6.76
N ASP A 41 -7.30 19.11 7.53
CA ASP A 41 -7.95 18.35 8.59
C ASP A 41 -8.74 17.14 8.08
N ALA A 42 -9.39 17.27 6.92
CA ALA A 42 -10.10 16.17 6.30
C ALA A 42 -9.15 15.04 5.88
N LEU A 43 -8.02 15.38 5.27
CA LEU A 43 -7.02 14.37 4.88
C LEU A 43 -6.33 13.73 6.09
N ILE A 44 -6.07 14.48 7.18
CA ILE A 44 -5.59 13.89 8.44
C ILE A 44 -6.59 12.86 8.96
N ARG A 45 -7.89 13.15 8.92
CA ARG A 45 -8.94 12.18 9.31
C ARG A 45 -8.91 10.95 8.41
N ALA A 46 -8.88 11.15 7.08
CA ALA A 46 -8.84 10.06 6.10
C ALA A 46 -7.65 9.10 6.34
N ILE A 47 -6.47 9.64 6.65
CA ILE A 47 -5.28 8.86 7.01
C ILE A 47 -5.49 8.09 8.32
N LYS A 48 -6.00 8.75 9.37
CA LYS A 48 -6.21 8.13 10.70
C LYS A 48 -7.29 7.07 10.69
N THR A 49 -8.36 7.26 9.93
CA THR A 49 -9.49 6.31 9.83
C THR A 49 -9.25 5.23 8.78
N MET A 50 -8.12 5.29 8.08
CA MET A 50 -7.75 4.36 7.01
C MET A 50 -8.71 4.37 5.79
N GLN A 51 -9.40 5.46 5.54
CA GLN A 51 -10.01 5.72 4.24
C GLN A 51 -8.93 5.76 3.15
N VAL A 52 -7.74 6.25 3.53
CA VAL A 52 -6.50 6.20 2.75
C VAL A 52 -5.49 5.34 3.52
N ARG A 53 -4.92 4.33 2.89
CA ARG A 53 -3.93 3.40 3.46
C ARG A 53 -2.91 2.96 2.39
N GLY A 54 -1.82 2.28 2.82
CA GLY A 54 -0.67 1.96 1.98
C GLY A 54 0.40 3.04 2.10
N ALA A 55 1.67 2.62 2.27
CA ALA A 55 2.75 3.56 2.60
C ALA A 55 2.90 4.69 1.57
N PRO A 56 2.96 4.45 0.24
CA PRO A 56 3.06 5.51 -0.75
C PRO A 56 1.83 6.41 -0.80
N LEU A 57 0.60 5.85 -0.75
CA LEU A 57 -0.62 6.63 -0.79
C LEU A 57 -0.79 7.54 0.44
N ILE A 58 -0.40 7.05 1.63
CA ILE A 58 -0.36 7.88 2.84
C ILE A 58 0.62 9.04 2.67
N GLY A 59 1.75 8.81 2.01
CA GLY A 59 2.69 9.86 1.63
C GLY A 59 2.05 10.91 0.72
N ALA A 60 1.40 10.50 -0.36
CA ALA A 60 0.71 11.39 -1.29
C ALA A 60 -0.42 12.18 -0.61
N ALA A 61 -1.25 11.53 0.21
CA ALA A 61 -2.30 12.20 1.00
C ALA A 61 -1.71 13.19 2.01
N GLY A 62 -0.57 12.86 2.63
CA GLY A 62 0.18 13.76 3.51
C GLY A 62 0.76 14.97 2.78
N ALA A 63 1.24 14.79 1.55
CA ALA A 63 1.70 15.89 0.69
C ALA A 63 0.55 16.86 0.38
N TRP A 64 -0.61 16.35 -0.03
CA TRP A 64 -1.80 17.18 -0.25
C TRP A 64 -2.31 17.84 1.03
N ALA A 65 -2.29 17.13 2.17
CA ALA A 65 -2.64 17.73 3.46
C ALA A 65 -1.70 18.91 3.83
N ALA A 66 -0.40 18.77 3.57
CA ALA A 66 0.58 19.85 3.79
C ALA A 66 0.36 21.00 2.80
N ALA A 67 0.03 20.72 1.55
CA ALA A 67 -0.28 21.74 0.55
C ALA A 67 -1.54 22.55 0.93
N PHE A 68 -2.61 21.87 1.37
CA PHE A 68 -3.81 22.55 1.86
C PHE A 68 -3.50 23.37 3.12
N LEU A 69 -2.70 22.84 4.04
CA LEU A 69 -2.28 23.60 5.23
C LEU A 69 -1.50 24.86 4.84
N CYS A 70 -0.59 24.80 3.85
CA CYS A 70 0.13 25.98 3.35
C CYS A 70 -0.80 27.05 2.79
N ARG A 71 -1.95 26.65 2.25
CA ARG A 71 -3.03 27.57 1.79
C ARG A 71 -3.84 28.14 2.94
N GLU A 72 -4.12 27.32 3.97
CA GLU A 72 -5.02 27.64 5.09
C GLU A 72 -4.35 28.44 6.22
N ALA A 73 -3.05 28.19 6.48
CA ALA A 73 -2.36 28.73 7.61
C ALA A 73 -2.09 30.25 7.48
N LYS A 74 -2.61 31.02 8.44
CA LYS A 74 -2.46 32.48 8.49
C LYS A 74 -1.18 32.93 9.18
N THR A 75 -0.57 32.09 10.01
CA THR A 75 0.66 32.36 10.75
C THR A 75 1.65 31.24 10.59
N GLU A 76 2.94 31.53 10.73
CA GLU A 76 3.99 30.52 10.68
C GLU A 76 3.86 29.49 11.83
N GLU A 77 3.48 29.93 13.00
CA GLU A 77 3.24 29.05 14.15
C GLU A 77 2.13 28.02 13.84
N ALA A 78 1.00 28.47 13.26
CA ALA A 78 -0.08 27.58 12.86
C ALA A 78 0.35 26.58 11.78
N LEU A 79 1.20 27.01 10.83
CA LEU A 79 1.78 26.16 9.82
C LEU A 79 2.63 25.07 10.44
N GLN A 80 3.61 25.41 11.27
CA GLN A 80 4.52 24.46 11.91
C GLN A 80 3.77 23.45 12.79
N LYS A 81 2.82 23.93 13.60
CA LYS A 81 1.96 23.05 14.41
C LYS A 81 1.12 22.09 13.55
N GLY A 82 0.60 22.57 12.43
CA GLY A 82 -0.19 21.77 11.52
C GLY A 82 0.65 20.70 10.80
N LEU A 83 1.86 21.05 10.29
CA LEU A 83 2.80 20.11 9.66
C LEU A 83 3.18 18.96 10.62
N LYS A 84 3.48 19.28 11.87
CA LYS A 84 3.73 18.29 12.91
C LYS A 84 2.53 17.35 13.10
N ARG A 85 1.31 17.88 13.15
CA ARG A 85 0.07 17.11 13.32
C ARG A 85 -0.19 16.17 12.14
N ILE A 86 0.14 16.59 10.90
CA ILE A 86 0.06 15.71 9.72
C ILE A 86 1.08 14.57 9.87
N ALA A 87 2.34 14.87 10.14
CA ALA A 87 3.42 13.88 10.28
C ALA A 87 3.13 12.85 11.38
N GLU A 88 2.44 13.25 12.45
CA GLU A 88 2.05 12.40 13.58
C GLU A 88 0.73 11.64 13.34
N ALA A 89 0.04 11.82 12.20
CA ALA A 89 -1.21 11.10 11.92
C ALA A 89 -1.01 9.57 11.87
N ARG A 90 0.15 9.12 11.39
CA ARG A 90 0.63 7.73 11.40
C ARG A 90 2.14 7.71 11.68
N PRO A 91 2.56 7.65 12.96
CA PRO A 91 3.97 7.81 13.35
C PRO A 91 4.94 6.80 12.73
N THR A 92 4.47 5.60 12.41
CA THR A 92 5.27 4.52 11.79
C THR A 92 5.42 4.67 10.27
N ALA A 93 4.63 5.55 9.63
CA ALA A 93 4.62 5.72 8.17
C ALA A 93 5.73 6.67 7.72
N VAL A 94 6.87 6.12 7.28
CA VAL A 94 8.05 6.90 6.81
C VAL A 94 7.69 7.79 5.64
N ASN A 95 6.94 7.29 4.68
CA ASN A 95 6.49 8.03 3.50
C ASN A 95 5.69 9.28 3.86
N LEU A 96 4.87 9.24 4.91
CA LEU A 96 4.12 10.41 5.39
C LEU A 96 5.05 11.53 5.84
N GLN A 97 6.00 11.20 6.70
CA GLN A 97 6.95 12.19 7.23
C GLN A 97 7.84 12.76 6.13
N TRP A 98 8.30 11.90 5.21
CA TRP A 98 9.09 12.30 4.05
C TRP A 98 8.32 13.28 3.16
N ALA A 99 7.08 12.98 2.80
CA ALA A 99 6.26 13.82 1.93
C ALA A 99 5.95 15.17 2.57
N VAL A 100 5.58 15.19 3.86
CA VAL A 100 5.34 16.44 4.60
C VAL A 100 6.58 17.33 4.62
N ARG A 101 7.77 16.74 4.92
CA ARG A 101 9.04 17.51 4.89
C ARG A 101 9.33 18.05 3.50
N ARG A 102 9.14 17.28 2.43
CA ARG A 102 9.39 17.71 1.05
C ARG A 102 8.50 18.89 0.64
N VAL A 103 7.21 18.87 0.98
CA VAL A 103 6.28 19.98 0.73
C VAL A 103 6.65 21.21 1.57
N ALA A 104 6.96 21.03 2.85
CA ALA A 104 7.36 22.11 3.74
C ALA A 104 8.63 22.81 3.24
N SER A 105 9.67 22.06 2.88
CA SER A 105 10.92 22.62 2.32
C SER A 105 10.70 23.35 1.00
N ALA A 106 9.83 22.84 0.13
CA ALA A 106 9.51 23.52 -1.14
C ALA A 106 8.80 24.87 -0.94
N ALA A 107 8.11 25.06 0.17
CA ALA A 107 7.35 26.25 0.52
C ALA A 107 8.03 27.16 1.55
N GLU A 108 9.24 26.79 2.00
CA GLU A 108 9.98 27.50 3.03
C GLU A 108 10.32 28.94 2.60
N GLY A 109 10.17 29.90 3.51
CA GLY A 109 10.42 31.32 3.25
C GLY A 109 9.39 32.01 2.35
N LEU A 110 8.41 31.29 1.84
CA LEU A 110 7.34 31.84 1.00
C LEU A 110 6.09 32.17 1.83
N SER A 111 5.24 33.07 1.30
CA SER A 111 4.00 33.48 1.96
C SER A 111 2.83 33.61 0.99
N GLY A 112 1.60 33.65 1.50
CA GLY A 112 0.37 33.86 0.73
C GLY A 112 0.22 32.87 -0.42
N ASP A 113 -0.25 33.37 -1.57
CA ASP A 113 -0.54 32.57 -2.75
C ASP A 113 0.69 31.90 -3.35
N VAL A 114 1.88 32.51 -3.23
CA VAL A 114 3.13 31.93 -3.72
C VAL A 114 3.48 30.68 -2.93
N ARG A 115 3.34 30.71 -1.59
CA ARG A 115 3.51 29.55 -0.72
C ARG A 115 2.53 28.44 -1.09
N ALA A 116 1.25 28.78 -1.23
CA ALA A 116 0.20 27.82 -1.56
C ALA A 116 0.46 27.13 -2.90
N ALA A 117 0.77 27.91 -3.96
CA ALA A 117 1.06 27.39 -5.28
C ALA A 117 2.29 26.49 -5.30
N ARG A 118 3.36 26.86 -4.57
CA ARG A 118 4.59 26.06 -4.52
C ARG A 118 4.40 24.75 -3.75
N ALA A 119 3.64 24.79 -2.65
CA ALA A 119 3.29 23.59 -1.87
C ALA A 119 2.41 22.63 -2.70
N GLN A 120 1.41 23.15 -3.40
CA GLN A 120 0.58 22.35 -4.32
C GLN A 120 1.42 21.67 -5.39
N LYS A 121 2.27 22.43 -6.07
CA LYS A 121 3.16 21.88 -7.10
C LYS A 121 4.04 20.75 -6.55
N ALA A 122 4.58 20.91 -5.34
CA ALA A 122 5.37 19.86 -4.69
C ALA A 122 4.55 18.60 -4.40
N ALA A 123 3.28 18.74 -4.01
CA ALA A 123 2.39 17.60 -3.80
C ALA A 123 2.05 16.87 -5.12
N GLU A 124 1.82 17.62 -6.20
CA GLU A 124 1.62 17.07 -7.54
C GLU A 124 2.87 16.32 -8.03
N GLU A 125 4.07 16.91 -7.87
CA GLU A 125 5.35 16.28 -8.22
C GLU A 125 5.58 14.96 -7.44
N ILE A 126 5.19 14.90 -6.18
CA ILE A 126 5.24 13.66 -5.37
C ILE A 126 4.33 12.60 -5.97
N CYS A 127 3.10 12.96 -6.35
CA CYS A 127 2.15 12.02 -6.94
C CYS A 127 2.63 11.50 -8.30
N GLU A 128 3.12 12.35 -9.19
CA GLU A 128 3.62 11.92 -10.50
C GLU A 128 4.89 11.07 -10.37
N SER A 129 5.81 11.41 -9.44
CA SER A 129 7.00 10.58 -9.14
C SER A 129 6.63 9.19 -8.61
N ASP A 130 5.56 9.08 -7.81
CA ASP A 130 5.04 7.79 -7.35
C ASP A 130 4.56 6.94 -8.52
N ILE A 131 3.78 7.52 -9.44
CA ILE A 131 3.28 6.82 -10.64
C ILE A 131 4.44 6.33 -11.51
N GLU A 132 5.44 7.20 -11.78
CA GLU A 132 6.60 6.85 -12.59
C GLU A 132 7.40 5.70 -11.97
N SER A 133 7.64 5.76 -10.65
CA SER A 133 8.34 4.72 -9.91
C SER A 133 7.59 3.39 -9.98
N ASN A 134 6.28 3.42 -9.77
CA ASN A 134 5.45 2.22 -9.79
C ASN A 134 5.38 1.58 -11.20
N ARG A 135 5.35 2.39 -12.26
CA ARG A 135 5.45 1.89 -13.64
C ARG A 135 6.80 1.23 -13.93
N ALA A 136 7.89 1.81 -13.43
CA ALA A 136 9.23 1.22 -13.57
C ALA A 136 9.32 -0.13 -12.84
N ILE A 137 8.87 -0.20 -11.57
CA ILE A 137 8.75 -1.44 -10.81
C ILE A 137 7.94 -2.48 -11.61
N GLY A 138 6.80 -2.05 -12.18
CA GLY A 138 5.94 -2.89 -13.01
C GLY A 138 6.67 -3.48 -14.21
N GLY A 139 7.46 -2.70 -14.93
CA GLY A 139 8.27 -3.16 -16.05
C GLY A 139 9.29 -4.22 -15.65
N TYR A 140 10.00 -4.01 -14.54
CA TYR A 140 10.98 -4.98 -14.04
C TYR A 140 10.32 -6.30 -13.64
N PHE A 141 9.22 -6.26 -12.88
CA PHE A 141 8.58 -7.50 -12.45
C PHE A 141 7.87 -8.22 -13.62
N ALA A 142 7.30 -7.49 -14.56
CA ALA A 142 6.74 -8.09 -15.78
C ALA A 142 7.81 -8.87 -16.56
N SER A 143 9.05 -8.39 -16.62
CA SER A 143 10.17 -9.13 -17.23
C SER A 143 10.48 -10.43 -16.48
N VAL A 144 10.41 -10.44 -15.16
CA VAL A 144 10.57 -11.67 -14.34
C VAL A 144 9.44 -12.67 -14.62
N ILE A 145 8.20 -12.18 -14.75
CA ILE A 145 7.02 -13.01 -15.10
C ILE A 145 7.21 -13.60 -16.50
N GLU A 146 7.64 -12.79 -17.48
CA GLU A 146 7.87 -13.24 -18.85
C GLU A 146 8.95 -14.33 -18.93
N GLU A 147 10.08 -14.13 -18.24
CA GLU A 147 11.14 -15.13 -18.19
C GLU A 147 10.64 -16.45 -17.58
N THR A 148 9.88 -16.36 -16.49
CA THR A 148 9.28 -17.51 -15.83
C THR A 148 8.28 -18.22 -16.74
N TYR A 149 7.45 -17.47 -17.47
CA TYR A 149 6.53 -18.01 -18.47
C TYR A 149 7.25 -18.77 -19.58
N ARG A 150 8.30 -18.17 -20.15
CA ARG A 150 9.11 -18.80 -21.21
C ARG A 150 9.77 -20.10 -20.73
N LYS A 151 10.24 -20.12 -19.48
CA LYS A 151 10.85 -21.31 -18.88
C LYS A 151 9.86 -22.42 -18.63
N ASN A 152 8.67 -22.09 -18.12
CA ASN A 152 7.70 -23.08 -17.68
C ASN A 152 6.73 -23.54 -18.78
N GLY A 153 6.52 -22.75 -19.84
CA GLY A 153 5.61 -23.03 -20.95
C GLY A 153 4.12 -23.13 -20.55
N ARG A 154 3.75 -22.58 -19.39
CA ARG A 154 2.39 -22.54 -18.85
C ARG A 154 2.16 -21.24 -18.10
N PRO A 155 0.90 -20.85 -17.77
CA PRO A 155 0.63 -19.66 -16.98
C PRO A 155 1.47 -19.61 -15.71
N VAL A 156 2.01 -18.43 -15.39
CA VAL A 156 2.85 -18.20 -14.19
C VAL A 156 1.96 -18.08 -12.97
N ARG A 157 2.20 -18.90 -11.96
CA ARG A 157 1.45 -18.93 -10.72
C ARG A 157 2.17 -18.09 -9.68
N ILE A 158 1.54 -16.99 -9.29
CA ILE A 158 2.13 -15.96 -8.44
C ILE A 158 1.35 -15.89 -7.12
N LEU A 159 2.07 -15.88 -6.00
CA LEU A 159 1.46 -15.67 -4.68
C LEU A 159 1.75 -14.25 -4.21
N THR A 160 0.73 -13.58 -3.68
CA THR A 160 0.87 -12.27 -3.07
C THR A 160 0.16 -12.18 -1.72
N HIS A 161 0.63 -11.25 -0.88
CA HIS A 161 0.14 -11.05 0.48
C HIS A 161 -0.11 -9.56 0.75
N CYS A 162 -1.17 -9.24 1.48
CA CYS A 162 -1.67 -7.89 1.74
C CYS A 162 -2.23 -7.22 0.47
N ASN A 163 -2.24 -5.89 0.44
CA ASN A 163 -2.58 -5.11 -0.74
C ASN A 163 -1.47 -4.09 -1.01
N ALA A 164 -0.80 -4.26 -2.12
CA ALA A 164 0.22 -3.37 -2.66
C ALA A 164 -0.04 -3.07 -4.15
N GLY A 165 -1.32 -2.94 -4.50
CA GLY A 165 -1.81 -2.48 -5.79
C GLY A 165 -2.03 -0.97 -5.83
N TRP A 166 -2.76 -0.51 -6.84
CA TRP A 166 -2.99 0.92 -7.06
C TRP A 166 -3.79 1.60 -5.91
N LEU A 167 -4.59 0.83 -5.15
CA LEU A 167 -5.22 1.32 -3.92
C LEU A 167 -4.23 1.68 -2.81
N ALA A 168 -3.00 1.18 -2.87
CA ALA A 168 -1.96 1.47 -1.88
C ALA A 168 -1.01 2.59 -2.30
N THR A 169 -1.14 3.11 -3.52
CA THR A 169 -0.28 4.10 -4.16
C THR A 169 -1.11 5.17 -4.86
N VAL A 170 -0.49 6.08 -5.59
CA VAL A 170 -1.24 7.02 -6.43
C VAL A 170 -1.82 6.30 -7.66
N ASP A 171 -1.03 5.46 -8.32
CA ASP A 171 -1.49 4.58 -9.40
C ASP A 171 -0.53 3.40 -9.59
N TYR A 172 -0.93 2.37 -10.34
CA TYR A 172 -0.23 1.11 -10.67
C TYR A 172 0.01 0.17 -9.48
N GLY A 173 0.26 0.68 -8.28
CA GLY A 173 0.72 -0.14 -7.17
C GLY A 173 2.21 -0.49 -7.25
N THR A 174 2.73 -1.11 -6.22
CA THR A 174 4.10 -1.65 -6.20
C THR A 174 4.12 -3.13 -6.61
N ALA A 175 3.73 -4.04 -5.73
CA ALA A 175 3.75 -5.48 -6.03
C ALA A 175 2.82 -5.89 -7.17
N LEU A 176 1.64 -5.26 -7.30
CA LEU A 176 0.70 -5.61 -8.36
C LEU A 176 1.01 -4.93 -9.70
N SER A 177 1.87 -3.91 -9.74
CA SER A 177 2.18 -3.18 -10.98
C SER A 177 2.71 -4.10 -12.08
N GLY A 178 3.57 -5.06 -11.75
CA GLY A 178 4.09 -6.02 -12.73
C GLY A 178 3.03 -6.97 -13.28
N LEU A 179 1.99 -7.26 -12.48
CA LEU A 179 0.87 -8.07 -12.93
C LEU A 179 0.03 -7.32 -13.98
N TYR A 180 -0.20 -6.02 -13.76
CA TYR A 180 -0.92 -5.20 -14.74
C TYR A 180 -0.14 -5.06 -16.05
N VAL A 181 1.18 -4.79 -15.96
CA VAL A 181 2.04 -4.69 -17.14
C VAL A 181 2.12 -6.03 -17.89
N ALA A 182 2.27 -7.15 -17.17
CA ALA A 182 2.28 -8.48 -17.79
C ALA A 182 0.93 -8.81 -18.48
N GLN A 183 -0.19 -8.43 -17.86
CA GLN A 183 -1.52 -8.55 -18.46
C GLN A 183 -1.65 -7.73 -19.75
N GLU A 184 -1.19 -6.48 -19.76
CA GLU A 184 -1.15 -5.63 -20.95
C GLU A 184 -0.29 -6.24 -22.09
N GLN A 185 0.76 -6.95 -21.73
CA GLN A 185 1.64 -7.68 -22.66
C GLN A 185 1.08 -9.04 -23.09
N GLY A 186 -0.06 -9.46 -22.54
CA GLY A 186 -0.69 -10.75 -22.85
C GLY A 186 0.04 -11.97 -22.29
N ILE A 187 0.84 -11.79 -21.21
CA ILE A 187 1.55 -12.90 -20.55
C ILE A 187 0.57 -13.64 -19.65
N PRO A 188 0.34 -14.96 -19.86
CA PRO A 188 -0.60 -15.72 -19.06
C PRO A 188 -0.11 -15.91 -17.62
N MET A 189 -0.98 -15.62 -16.63
CA MET A 189 -0.70 -15.81 -15.22
C MET A 189 -1.95 -16.12 -14.42
N GLU A 190 -1.75 -16.67 -13.23
CA GLU A 190 -2.77 -16.91 -12.20
C GLU A 190 -2.21 -16.41 -10.85
N VAL A 191 -3.08 -15.81 -10.01
CA VAL A 191 -2.62 -15.17 -8.77
C VAL A 191 -3.31 -15.80 -7.56
N TRP A 192 -2.52 -16.36 -6.66
CA TRP A 192 -2.95 -16.74 -5.31
C TRP A 192 -2.90 -15.49 -4.42
N VAL A 193 -4.01 -15.13 -3.81
CA VAL A 193 -4.15 -13.95 -2.97
C VAL A 193 -4.44 -14.37 -1.55
N ASP A 194 -3.49 -14.18 -0.63
CA ASP A 194 -3.73 -14.37 0.80
C ASP A 194 -4.83 -13.41 1.30
N GLU A 195 -5.78 -13.90 2.07
CA GLU A 195 -6.85 -13.07 2.67
C GLU A 195 -6.31 -11.93 3.55
N THR A 196 -5.15 -12.13 4.13
CA THR A 196 -4.39 -11.17 4.96
C THR A 196 -5.11 -10.75 6.24
N ARG A 197 -5.21 -11.68 7.19
CA ARG A 197 -5.69 -11.36 8.54
C ARG A 197 -4.74 -10.36 9.24
N PRO A 198 -5.26 -9.53 10.18
CA PRO A 198 -6.66 -9.45 10.62
C PRO A 198 -7.56 -8.56 9.77
N ARG A 199 -7.03 -7.63 8.95
CA ARG A 199 -7.82 -6.61 8.24
C ARG A 199 -8.33 -7.03 6.87
N MET A 200 -8.00 -8.23 6.41
CA MET A 200 -8.47 -8.78 5.13
C MET A 200 -8.08 -7.95 3.90
N GLN A 201 -6.84 -7.38 3.89
CA GLN A 201 -6.39 -6.57 2.75
C GLN A 201 -6.28 -7.36 1.45
N GLY A 202 -6.18 -8.69 1.52
CA GLY A 202 -6.26 -9.55 0.35
C GLY A 202 -7.56 -9.43 -0.42
N LEU A 203 -8.67 -9.08 0.25
CA LEU A 203 -9.94 -8.79 -0.43
C LEU A 203 -9.85 -7.56 -1.36
N LEU A 204 -9.04 -6.57 -0.99
CA LEU A 204 -8.77 -5.41 -1.86
C LEU A 204 -7.92 -5.82 -3.07
N THR A 205 -6.95 -6.70 -2.86
CA THR A 205 -6.11 -7.25 -3.93
C THR A 205 -6.92 -8.10 -4.89
N GLU A 206 -7.78 -8.98 -4.38
CA GLU A 206 -8.70 -9.77 -5.22
C GLU A 206 -9.59 -8.85 -6.05
N TRP A 207 -10.18 -7.83 -5.41
CA TRP A 207 -11.03 -6.86 -6.09
C TRP A 207 -10.27 -6.11 -7.20
N GLU A 208 -9.05 -5.61 -6.93
CA GLU A 208 -8.23 -4.93 -7.94
C GLU A 208 -7.89 -5.83 -9.14
N LEU A 209 -7.48 -7.08 -8.88
CA LEU A 209 -7.12 -8.04 -9.92
C LEU A 209 -8.33 -8.44 -10.76
N ARG A 210 -9.47 -8.69 -10.13
CA ARG A 210 -10.71 -9.01 -10.80
C ARG A 210 -11.19 -7.86 -11.70
N GLU A 211 -11.15 -6.61 -11.23
CA GLU A 211 -11.47 -5.42 -12.04
C GLU A 211 -10.49 -5.24 -13.22
N ALA A 212 -9.24 -5.69 -13.07
CA ALA A 212 -8.24 -5.70 -14.14
C ALA A 212 -8.35 -6.92 -15.08
N GLY A 213 -9.26 -7.86 -14.82
CA GLY A 213 -9.41 -9.08 -15.61
C GLY A 213 -8.27 -10.09 -15.44
N ILE A 214 -7.53 -10.02 -14.33
CA ILE A 214 -6.43 -10.95 -14.01
C ILE A 214 -7.00 -12.12 -13.21
N PRO A 215 -6.83 -13.37 -13.67
CA PRO A 215 -7.27 -14.56 -12.93
C PRO A 215 -6.64 -14.62 -11.54
N CYS A 216 -7.46 -14.68 -10.50
CA CYS A 216 -6.97 -14.77 -9.13
C CYS A 216 -7.87 -15.64 -8.25
N THR A 217 -7.28 -16.22 -7.23
CA THR A 217 -7.97 -17.06 -6.24
C THR A 217 -7.60 -16.60 -4.84
N LEU A 218 -8.61 -16.26 -4.05
CA LEU A 218 -8.45 -15.91 -2.64
C LEU A 218 -8.21 -17.19 -1.82
N ILE A 219 -7.20 -17.15 -0.95
CA ILE A 219 -6.83 -18.26 -0.08
C ILE A 219 -6.67 -17.81 1.38
N ALA A 220 -6.81 -18.74 2.31
CA ALA A 220 -6.44 -18.49 3.71
C ALA A 220 -4.92 -18.26 3.80
N ASP A 221 -4.48 -17.37 4.72
CA ASP A 221 -3.08 -16.97 4.85
C ASP A 221 -2.10 -18.16 4.98
N ASN A 222 -2.49 -19.21 5.70
CA ASN A 222 -1.61 -20.37 5.91
C ASN A 222 -1.59 -21.35 4.72
N ALA A 223 -2.51 -21.22 3.76
CA ALA A 223 -2.55 -22.09 2.57
C ALA A 223 -1.38 -21.82 1.61
N GLY A 224 -0.84 -20.59 1.59
CA GLY A 224 0.27 -20.24 0.70
C GLY A 224 1.50 -21.14 0.85
N GLY A 225 1.87 -21.51 2.09
CA GLY A 225 2.98 -22.44 2.34
C GLY A 225 2.71 -23.84 1.77
N TYR A 226 1.50 -24.36 1.90
CA TYR A 226 1.11 -25.63 1.32
C TYR A 226 1.17 -25.62 -0.21
N LEU A 227 0.66 -24.56 -0.84
CA LEU A 227 0.72 -24.41 -2.29
C LEU A 227 2.16 -24.36 -2.83
N MET A 228 3.08 -23.69 -2.11
CA MET A 228 4.51 -23.70 -2.43
C MET A 228 5.08 -25.12 -2.34
N GLN A 229 4.75 -25.87 -1.27
CA GLN A 229 5.18 -27.24 -1.08
C GLN A 229 4.65 -28.18 -2.18
N GLN A 230 3.45 -27.94 -2.70
CA GLN A 230 2.89 -28.72 -3.83
C GLN A 230 3.45 -28.30 -5.20
N GLY A 231 4.34 -27.30 -5.25
CA GLY A 231 4.85 -26.75 -6.50
C GLY A 231 3.80 -25.99 -7.29
N GLU A 232 2.80 -25.41 -6.62
CA GLU A 232 1.73 -24.61 -7.24
C GLU A 232 1.99 -23.10 -7.21
N VAL A 233 3.18 -22.68 -6.81
CA VAL A 233 3.65 -21.28 -6.82
C VAL A 233 4.98 -21.21 -7.52
N ASP A 234 5.10 -20.34 -8.52
CA ASP A 234 6.33 -20.11 -9.27
C ASP A 234 7.11 -18.89 -8.75
N LEU A 235 6.38 -17.87 -8.27
CA LEU A 235 6.93 -16.61 -7.77
C LEU A 235 6.10 -16.11 -6.58
N VAL A 236 6.76 -15.47 -5.61
CA VAL A 236 6.09 -14.67 -4.59
C VAL A 236 6.45 -13.20 -4.78
N ILE A 237 5.46 -12.31 -4.72
CA ILE A 237 5.66 -10.85 -4.75
C ILE A 237 4.87 -10.18 -3.64
N VAL A 238 5.51 -9.31 -2.89
CA VAL A 238 4.88 -8.50 -1.84
C VAL A 238 5.34 -7.05 -1.91
N GLY A 239 4.60 -6.15 -1.28
CA GLY A 239 5.05 -4.78 -1.05
C GLY A 239 5.95 -4.67 0.19
N ALA A 240 6.24 -3.43 0.60
CA ALA A 240 6.92 -3.12 1.85
C ALA A 240 6.32 -1.89 2.52
N ASP A 241 6.30 -1.89 3.85
CA ASP A 241 5.98 -0.71 4.66
C ASP A 241 7.25 0.07 5.03
N ARG A 242 8.40 -0.61 5.15
CA ARG A 242 9.73 -0.02 5.38
C ARG A 242 10.82 -1.03 5.00
N ILE A 243 11.93 -0.54 4.45
CA ILE A 243 13.11 -1.34 4.12
C ILE A 243 14.31 -0.69 4.82
N ALA A 244 15.09 -1.48 5.57
CA ALA A 244 16.35 -1.03 6.17
C ALA A 244 17.51 -1.08 5.15
N SER A 245 18.63 -0.38 5.44
CA SER A 245 19.79 -0.31 4.55
C SER A 245 20.40 -1.65 4.21
N ASN A 246 20.30 -2.65 5.10
CA ASN A 246 20.79 -4.01 4.85
C ASN A 246 19.82 -4.86 4.01
N GLY A 247 18.66 -4.31 3.61
CA GLY A 247 17.65 -5.02 2.83
C GLY A 247 16.62 -5.81 3.65
N ASP A 248 16.61 -5.70 4.99
CA ASP A 248 15.54 -6.26 5.81
C ASP A 248 14.24 -5.49 5.57
N VAL A 249 13.14 -6.21 5.41
CA VAL A 249 11.85 -5.66 5.00
C VAL A 249 10.80 -5.81 6.09
N ALA A 250 10.25 -4.70 6.56
CA ALA A 250 9.01 -4.68 7.32
C ALA A 250 7.82 -4.65 6.37
N ASN A 251 6.92 -5.60 6.52
CA ASN A 251 5.67 -5.66 5.76
C ASN A 251 4.55 -6.27 6.62
N LYS A 252 3.36 -6.36 6.07
CA LYS A 252 2.20 -6.94 6.73
C LYS A 252 2.54 -8.29 7.35
N VAL A 253 2.12 -8.48 8.63
CA VAL A 253 2.29 -9.74 9.37
C VAL A 253 1.87 -10.94 8.52
N GLY A 254 2.69 -11.98 8.49
CA GLY A 254 2.57 -13.14 7.61
C GLY A 254 3.56 -13.14 6.45
N THR A 255 4.18 -12.02 6.13
CA THR A 255 5.21 -11.91 5.07
C THR A 255 6.42 -12.76 5.39
N TYR A 256 6.92 -12.70 6.63
CA TYR A 256 8.06 -13.53 7.06
C TYR A 256 7.79 -15.03 6.92
N LEU A 257 6.59 -15.50 7.29
CA LEU A 257 6.21 -16.90 7.12
C LEU A 257 6.19 -17.33 5.64
N LYS A 258 5.72 -16.45 4.73
CA LYS A 258 5.76 -16.70 3.28
C LYS A 258 7.19 -16.77 2.76
N ALA A 259 8.05 -15.87 3.21
CA ALA A 259 9.46 -15.87 2.82
C ALA A 259 10.19 -17.13 3.30
N LEU A 260 9.90 -17.60 4.51
CA LEU A 260 10.44 -18.88 5.02
C LEU A 260 9.97 -20.07 4.18
N ALA A 261 8.68 -20.17 3.88
CA ALA A 261 8.13 -21.24 3.05
C ALA A 261 8.68 -21.18 1.61
N ALA A 262 8.79 -19.98 1.03
CA ALA A 262 9.37 -19.78 -0.28
C ALA A 262 10.85 -20.25 -0.34
N ASN A 263 11.65 -19.88 0.67
CA ASN A 263 13.04 -20.29 0.77
C ASN A 263 13.18 -21.83 0.93
N ASP A 264 12.34 -22.45 1.76
CA ASP A 264 12.34 -23.91 1.96
C ASP A 264 11.95 -24.67 0.68
N CYS A 265 11.00 -24.13 -0.09
CA CYS A 265 10.50 -24.71 -1.34
C CYS A 265 11.30 -24.28 -2.58
N GLY A 266 12.31 -23.42 -2.46
CA GLY A 266 13.08 -22.90 -3.60
C GLY A 266 12.29 -21.98 -4.53
N VAL A 267 11.23 -21.32 -4.01
CA VAL A 267 10.41 -20.36 -4.76
C VAL A 267 11.02 -18.96 -4.63
N PRO A 268 11.28 -18.24 -5.74
CA PRO A 268 11.78 -16.87 -5.69
C PRO A 268 10.79 -15.93 -4.96
N PHE A 269 11.34 -15.13 -4.03
CA PHE A 269 10.57 -14.18 -3.22
C PHE A 269 11.03 -12.75 -3.51
N TYR A 270 10.15 -11.94 -4.07
CA TYR A 270 10.43 -10.55 -4.46
C TYR A 270 9.68 -9.55 -3.57
N VAL A 271 10.32 -8.41 -3.36
CA VAL A 271 9.73 -7.25 -2.67
C VAL A 271 9.73 -6.07 -3.63
N ALA A 272 8.59 -5.42 -3.79
CA ALA A 272 8.41 -4.27 -4.66
C ALA A 272 8.08 -3.02 -3.84
N ALA A 273 8.94 -1.99 -3.90
CA ALA A 273 8.74 -0.75 -3.17
C ALA A 273 9.51 0.41 -3.82
N PRO A 274 8.97 1.65 -3.78
CA PRO A 274 9.70 2.83 -4.22
C PRO A 274 10.82 3.17 -3.24
N VAL A 275 11.84 3.88 -3.71
CA VAL A 275 12.99 4.31 -2.88
C VAL A 275 12.56 5.11 -1.64
N SER A 276 11.42 5.81 -1.69
CA SER A 276 10.85 6.53 -0.53
C SER A 276 10.45 5.62 0.64
N THR A 277 10.36 4.31 0.42
CA THR A 277 10.08 3.29 1.44
C THR A 277 11.37 2.79 2.12
N VAL A 278 12.55 3.07 1.52
CA VAL A 278 13.84 2.70 2.08
C VAL A 278 14.26 3.72 3.14
N ASP A 279 14.54 3.23 4.34
CA ASP A 279 15.06 4.04 5.43
C ASP A 279 16.58 3.82 5.56
N PHE A 280 17.35 4.66 4.88
CA PHE A 280 18.80 4.60 4.89
C PHE A 280 19.44 4.95 6.25
N SER A 281 18.66 5.47 7.21
CA SER A 281 19.14 5.73 8.57
C SER A 281 19.17 4.50 9.46
N LEU A 282 18.46 3.42 9.07
CA LEU A 282 18.45 2.14 9.77
C LEU A 282 19.43 1.16 9.14
N ALA A 283 20.46 0.78 9.89
CA ALA A 283 21.47 -0.17 9.41
C ALA A 283 20.90 -1.58 9.20
N GLU A 284 19.98 -2.00 10.07
CA GLU A 284 19.30 -3.31 10.05
C GLU A 284 17.83 -3.18 10.45
N GLY A 285 17.01 -4.14 10.01
CA GLY A 285 15.56 -4.09 10.23
C GLY A 285 15.07 -4.91 11.40
N VAL A 286 15.62 -6.12 11.60
CA VAL A 286 15.05 -7.13 12.51
C VAL A 286 14.93 -6.61 13.95
N GLU A 287 15.93 -5.90 14.45
CA GLU A 287 15.92 -5.37 15.82
C GLU A 287 15.54 -3.89 15.90
N SER A 288 15.64 -3.16 14.78
CA SER A 288 15.56 -1.69 14.78
C SER A 288 14.23 -1.13 14.27
N ILE A 289 13.48 -1.87 13.44
CA ILE A 289 12.19 -1.37 12.95
C ILE A 289 11.12 -1.56 14.02
N PRO A 290 10.50 -0.48 14.53
CA PRO A 290 9.42 -0.59 15.50
C PRO A 290 8.18 -1.22 14.85
N VAL A 291 7.67 -2.28 15.47
CA VAL A 291 6.46 -2.97 15.03
C VAL A 291 5.24 -2.38 15.74
N GLU A 292 4.26 -1.94 14.95
CA GLU A 292 3.01 -1.37 15.45
C GLU A 292 2.11 -2.48 16.03
N GLU A 293 1.63 -2.28 17.24
CA GLU A 293 0.55 -3.08 17.83
C GLU A 293 -0.77 -2.30 17.72
N ARG A 294 -1.79 -2.91 17.13
CA ARG A 294 -3.06 -2.27 16.77
C ARG A 294 -4.21 -2.70 17.65
N SER A 295 -5.38 -2.06 17.42
CA SER A 295 -6.59 -2.36 18.17
C SER A 295 -6.95 -3.85 18.15
N ARG A 296 -7.37 -4.39 19.30
CA ARG A 296 -7.89 -5.73 19.41
C ARG A 296 -9.10 -5.98 18.51
N SER A 297 -9.90 -4.94 18.23
CA SER A 297 -11.09 -5.04 17.39
C SER A 297 -10.80 -5.53 15.97
N GLU A 298 -9.62 -5.23 15.41
CA GLU A 298 -9.23 -5.76 14.10
C GLU A 298 -9.13 -7.29 14.08
N VAL A 299 -8.76 -7.91 15.22
CA VAL A 299 -8.66 -9.36 15.35
C VAL A 299 -9.99 -9.98 15.76
N THR A 300 -10.74 -9.31 16.63
CA THR A 300 -11.97 -9.88 17.23
C THR A 300 -13.22 -9.65 16.39
N GLU A 301 -13.13 -8.83 15.35
CA GLU A 301 -14.26 -8.49 14.49
C GLU A 301 -13.91 -8.66 13.02
N ILE A 302 -14.86 -9.08 12.22
CA ILE A 302 -14.73 -9.18 10.75
C ILE A 302 -15.93 -8.49 10.11
N SER A 303 -15.67 -7.73 9.04
CA SER A 303 -16.72 -7.15 8.20
C SER A 303 -16.99 -8.07 6.99
N GLY A 304 -18.24 -8.18 6.61
CA GLY A 304 -18.68 -8.97 5.46
C GLY A 304 -20.09 -8.59 5.03
N ILE A 305 -20.60 -9.21 3.98
CA ILE A 305 -21.98 -9.02 3.51
C ILE A 305 -22.89 -9.94 4.34
N GLY A 306 -23.85 -9.34 5.03
CA GLY A 306 -24.89 -10.04 5.76
C GLY A 306 -25.96 -10.67 4.85
N PRO A 307 -26.85 -11.50 5.42
CA PRO A 307 -27.94 -12.12 4.65
C PRO A 307 -28.90 -11.13 3.99
N ASP A 308 -28.96 -9.89 4.49
CA ASP A 308 -29.75 -8.77 3.96
C ASP A 308 -29.06 -8.00 2.83
N GLY A 309 -27.84 -8.43 2.42
CA GLY A 309 -27.03 -7.77 1.41
C GLY A 309 -26.26 -6.54 1.90
N ASN A 310 -26.38 -6.18 3.18
CA ASN A 310 -25.66 -5.06 3.76
C ASN A 310 -24.32 -5.44 4.36
N VAL A 311 -23.37 -4.49 4.41
CA VAL A 311 -22.12 -4.69 5.12
C VAL A 311 -22.40 -4.80 6.61
N THR A 312 -22.04 -5.92 7.18
CA THR A 312 -22.23 -6.23 8.60
C THR A 312 -20.89 -6.53 9.26
N ARG A 313 -20.70 -6.05 10.48
CA ARG A 313 -19.53 -6.34 11.30
C ARG A 313 -19.91 -7.37 12.35
N VAL A 314 -19.18 -8.48 12.37
CA VAL A 314 -19.44 -9.64 13.23
C VAL A 314 -18.30 -9.82 14.20
N GLN A 315 -18.62 -10.00 15.48
CA GLN A 315 -17.64 -10.37 16.50
C GLN A 315 -17.34 -11.88 16.40
N VAL A 316 -16.06 -12.24 16.23
CA VAL A 316 -15.60 -13.62 16.04
C VAL A 316 -14.88 -14.18 17.29
N ALA A 317 -14.66 -13.36 18.32
CA ALA A 317 -14.05 -13.77 19.58
C ALA A 317 -14.81 -13.19 20.77
N GLY A 318 -14.74 -13.85 21.93
CA GLY A 318 -15.38 -13.39 23.17
C GLY A 318 -14.90 -12.00 23.60
N GLN A 319 -15.74 -11.25 24.33
CA GLN A 319 -15.42 -9.90 24.78
C GLN A 319 -14.17 -9.87 25.69
N ASP A 320 -13.96 -10.89 26.50
CA ASP A 320 -12.85 -11.01 27.45
C ASP A 320 -11.62 -11.75 26.87
N THR A 321 -11.64 -12.11 25.56
CA THR A 321 -10.52 -12.77 24.91
C THR A 321 -9.30 -11.85 24.90
N ALA A 322 -8.18 -12.28 25.46
CA ALA A 322 -6.92 -11.58 25.36
C ALA A 322 -6.41 -11.59 23.91
N VAL A 323 -5.97 -10.44 23.40
CA VAL A 323 -5.53 -10.28 22.00
C VAL A 323 -4.22 -9.50 21.95
N ARG A 324 -3.30 -9.98 21.14
CA ARG A 324 -2.18 -9.18 20.61
C ARG A 324 -2.37 -9.03 19.09
N ASN A 325 -2.36 -7.81 18.61
CA ASN A 325 -2.53 -7.49 17.18
C ASN A 325 -1.25 -6.86 16.62
N ILE A 326 -0.30 -7.71 16.29
CA ILE A 326 0.96 -7.33 15.64
C ILE A 326 0.67 -7.03 14.17
N ALA A 327 0.95 -5.80 13.72
CA ALA A 327 0.55 -5.36 12.38
C ALA A 327 1.54 -5.77 11.28
N PHE A 328 2.83 -5.86 11.62
CA PHE A 328 3.92 -6.10 10.68
C PHE A 328 4.86 -7.18 11.23
N ASP A 329 5.56 -7.86 10.34
CA ASP A 329 6.73 -8.66 10.68
C ASP A 329 7.94 -8.22 9.85
N ILE A 330 9.12 -8.71 10.22
CA ILE A 330 10.36 -8.33 9.56
C ILE A 330 10.92 -9.56 8.83
N THR A 331 11.05 -9.44 7.51
CA THR A 331 11.67 -10.45 6.66
C THR A 331 13.15 -10.10 6.49
N PRO A 332 14.09 -10.94 6.98
CA PRO A 332 15.50 -10.72 6.77
C PRO A 332 15.89 -10.77 5.28
N ALA A 333 16.82 -9.92 4.87
CA ALA A 333 17.30 -9.82 3.48
C ALA A 333 17.73 -11.16 2.87
N ARG A 334 18.27 -12.09 3.68
CA ARG A 334 18.69 -13.43 3.23
C ARG A 334 17.54 -14.30 2.67
N LEU A 335 16.30 -13.96 2.93
CA LEU A 335 15.11 -14.68 2.43
C LEU A 335 14.51 -14.00 1.19
N ILE A 336 15.07 -12.89 0.75
CA ILE A 336 14.57 -12.09 -0.35
C ILE A 336 15.44 -12.33 -1.58
N THR A 337 14.83 -12.75 -2.68
CA THR A 337 15.52 -12.97 -3.96
C THR A 337 15.93 -11.65 -4.61
N GLY A 338 15.09 -10.62 -4.49
CA GLY A 338 15.38 -9.28 -5.01
C GLY A 338 14.35 -8.25 -4.55
N CYS A 339 14.81 -6.98 -4.46
CA CYS A 339 13.98 -5.80 -4.31
C CYS A 339 13.86 -5.09 -5.66
N LEU A 340 12.64 -4.69 -6.01
CA LEU A 340 12.27 -4.06 -7.27
C LEU A 340 11.81 -2.63 -7.05
#